data_fdf1b3391ce49650301e7a5a96f3f7d3
#
_entry.id   fdf1b3391ce49650301e7a5a96f3f7d3
#
_cell.length_a   1.000
_cell.length_b   1.000
_cell.length_c   1.000
_cell.angle_alpha   90.00
_cell.angle_beta   90.00
_cell.angle_gamma   90.00
#
_symmetry.space_group_name_H-M   'P 1'
#
loop_
_entity.id
_entity.type
_entity.pdbx_description
1 polymer ?
#
loop_
_entity_poly.entity_id
_entity_poly.type
_entity_poly.pdbx_seq_one_letter_code
_entity_poly.pdbx_strand_id
1 'polypeptide(L)'
;ILEIPLESGKSVAVICEGDPFFYGSFMYLFERLSTRFKTEIVPGVSSPMACAAVLKTPLVSRNEILTILPGPLEEKELEQRLLDTDSAAIMKVGRHLPKIRRVLRHLRLEHCAQYVEHATMHNQQIIPIENLEAQKVPYFSMILVHKNTGYSSNGVK
;
A
#
# COMPACT_ATOMS: atom_id res chain seq x y z
N ILE A 1 -13.11 -22.73 14.13
CA ILE A 1 -14.12 -22.72 13.04
C ILE A 1 -13.56 -23.37 11.77
N LEU A 2 -12.35 -23.01 11.28
CA LEU A 2 -11.77 -23.58 10.06
C LEU A 2 -11.25 -25.02 10.23
N GLU A 3 -10.84 -25.42 11.42
CA GLU A 3 -10.27 -26.76 11.68
C GLU A 3 -11.30 -27.88 11.53
N ILE A 4 -12.55 -27.66 11.97
CA ILE A 4 -13.61 -28.67 11.90
C ILE A 4 -13.84 -29.21 10.47
N PRO A 5 -14.06 -28.35 9.45
CA PRO A 5 -14.20 -28.87 8.09
C PRO A 5 -12.91 -29.51 7.55
N LEU A 6 -11.72 -28.97 7.90
CA LEU A 6 -10.44 -29.52 7.47
C LEU A 6 -10.19 -30.92 8.07
N GLU A 7 -10.47 -31.14 9.35
CA GLU A 7 -10.36 -32.43 10.01
C GLU A 7 -11.35 -33.46 9.47
N SER A 8 -12.49 -33.00 8.93
CA SER A 8 -13.45 -33.87 8.22
C SER A 8 -13.10 -34.13 6.74
N GLY A 9 -11.90 -33.74 6.29
CA GLY A 9 -11.41 -33.96 4.93
C GLY A 9 -11.98 -33.02 3.87
N LYS A 10 -12.59 -31.91 4.28
CA LYS A 10 -13.14 -30.89 3.34
C LYS A 10 -12.06 -29.87 2.98
N SER A 11 -12.13 -29.31 1.77
CA SER A 11 -11.34 -28.18 1.36
C SER A 11 -11.97 -26.88 1.86
N VAL A 12 -11.13 -25.92 2.27
CA VAL A 12 -11.55 -24.59 2.70
C VAL A 12 -10.78 -23.55 1.89
N ALA A 13 -11.47 -22.57 1.33
CA ALA A 13 -10.86 -21.41 0.69
C ALA A 13 -10.95 -20.19 1.62
N VAL A 14 -9.81 -19.53 1.85
CA VAL A 14 -9.74 -18.26 2.57
C VAL A 14 -9.53 -17.15 1.55
N ILE A 15 -10.51 -16.27 1.41
CA ILE A 15 -10.45 -15.15 0.47
C ILE A 15 -9.79 -13.95 1.17
N CYS A 16 -8.79 -13.36 0.51
CA CYS A 16 -8.06 -12.19 0.98
C CYS A 16 -8.19 -11.03 -0.01
N GLU A 17 -8.22 -9.82 0.50
CA GLU A 17 -8.11 -8.62 -0.33
C GLU A 17 -6.63 -8.38 -0.66
N GLY A 18 -6.30 -8.34 -1.97
CA GLY A 18 -4.91 -8.22 -2.43
C GLY A 18 -4.13 -9.54 -2.34
N ASP A 19 -2.87 -9.48 -1.98
CA ASP A 19 -2.02 -10.66 -1.83
C ASP A 19 -2.06 -11.19 -0.38
N PRO A 20 -2.24 -12.51 -0.16
CA PRO A 20 -2.39 -13.09 1.18
C PRO A 20 -1.16 -12.92 2.08
N PHE A 21 0.04 -12.74 1.50
CA PHE A 21 1.29 -12.56 2.24
C PHE A 21 1.82 -11.14 2.28
N PHE A 22 1.05 -10.17 1.76
CA PHE A 22 1.44 -8.76 1.78
C PHE A 22 0.61 -7.97 2.81
N TYR A 23 1.09 -7.84 4.03
CA TYR A 23 0.45 -7.13 5.15
C TYR A 23 -0.97 -7.62 5.48
N GLY A 24 -1.34 -8.83 5.06
CA GLY A 24 -2.64 -9.44 5.28
C GLY A 24 -2.70 -10.23 6.60
N SER A 25 -3.91 -10.37 7.15
CA SER A 25 -4.13 -11.17 8.35
C SER A 25 -4.06 -12.68 8.11
N PHE A 26 -4.06 -13.12 6.85
CA PHE A 26 -3.95 -14.54 6.49
C PHE A 26 -2.65 -15.18 6.99
N MET A 27 -1.56 -14.43 7.12
CA MET A 27 -0.28 -14.91 7.64
C MET A 27 -0.43 -15.62 9.00
N TYR A 28 -1.30 -15.10 9.88
CA TYR A 28 -1.57 -15.71 11.19
C TYR A 28 -2.32 -17.05 11.10
N LEU A 29 -3.19 -17.18 10.10
CA LEU A 29 -3.87 -18.45 9.83
C LEU A 29 -2.91 -19.44 9.21
N PHE A 30 -2.09 -18.99 8.28
CA PHE A 30 -1.06 -19.82 7.63
C PHE A 30 -0.09 -20.42 8.66
N GLU A 31 0.46 -19.63 9.57
CA GLU A 31 1.36 -20.09 10.63
C GLU A 31 0.74 -21.21 11.48
N ARG A 32 -0.58 -21.13 11.74
CA ARG A 32 -1.29 -22.10 12.57
C ARG A 32 -1.68 -23.39 11.84
N LEU A 33 -2.02 -23.28 10.57
CA LEU A 33 -2.68 -24.36 9.83
C LEU A 33 -1.73 -25.10 8.88
N SER A 34 -0.72 -24.43 8.32
CA SER A 34 0.16 -24.99 7.29
C SER A 34 1.00 -26.19 7.74
N THR A 35 1.27 -26.33 9.04
CA THR A 35 1.98 -27.48 9.61
C THR A 35 1.10 -28.72 9.75
N ARG A 36 -0.23 -28.56 9.75
CA ARG A 36 -1.22 -29.62 9.97
C ARG A 36 -2.00 -29.99 8.72
N PHE A 37 -2.19 -29.03 7.82
CA PHE A 37 -3.00 -29.19 6.62
C PHE A 37 -2.24 -28.74 5.38
N LYS A 38 -2.40 -29.50 4.28
CA LYS A 38 -1.85 -29.09 2.99
C LYS A 38 -2.47 -27.75 2.60
N THR A 39 -1.63 -26.76 2.38
CA THR A 39 -2.05 -25.39 2.05
C THR A 39 -1.49 -24.98 0.69
N GLU A 40 -2.32 -24.41 -0.15
CA GLU A 40 -1.94 -23.83 -1.42
C GLU A 40 -2.15 -22.31 -1.35
N ILE A 41 -1.19 -21.54 -1.84
CA ILE A 41 -1.23 -20.08 -1.85
C ILE A 41 -1.39 -19.61 -3.29
N VAL A 42 -2.47 -18.91 -3.55
CA VAL A 42 -2.70 -18.25 -4.84
C VAL A 42 -2.25 -16.79 -4.70
N PRO A 43 -1.20 -16.34 -5.42
CA PRO A 43 -0.73 -14.96 -5.33
C PRO A 43 -1.79 -13.99 -5.87
N GLY A 44 -1.86 -12.82 -5.25
CA GLY A 44 -2.80 -11.77 -5.64
C GLY A 44 -2.08 -10.48 -6.05
N VAL A 45 -2.86 -9.52 -6.53
CA VAL A 45 -2.35 -8.16 -6.81
C VAL A 45 -2.32 -7.37 -5.50
N SER A 46 -1.13 -7.01 -5.03
CA SER A 46 -0.99 -6.23 -3.81
C SER A 46 -1.43 -4.77 -4.01
N SER A 47 -1.82 -4.12 -2.91
CA SER A 47 -2.33 -2.75 -2.95
C SER A 47 -1.39 -1.71 -3.58
N PRO A 48 -0.04 -1.74 -3.42
CA PRO A 48 0.84 -0.82 -4.12
C PRO A 48 0.75 -0.94 -5.65
N MET A 49 0.69 -2.18 -6.17
CA MET A 49 0.56 -2.43 -7.61
C MET A 49 -0.80 -1.97 -8.13
N ALA A 50 -1.87 -2.24 -7.40
CA ALA A 50 -3.21 -1.76 -7.76
C ALA A 50 -3.28 -0.22 -7.77
N CYS A 51 -2.70 0.44 -6.76
CA CYS A 51 -2.63 1.90 -6.69
C CYS A 51 -1.80 2.49 -7.85
N ALA A 52 -0.66 1.90 -8.17
CA ALA A 52 0.18 2.34 -9.29
C ALA A 52 -0.57 2.25 -10.64
N ALA A 53 -1.30 1.16 -10.86
CA ALA A 53 -2.12 0.98 -12.07
C ALA A 53 -3.22 2.05 -12.17
N VAL A 54 -3.93 2.32 -11.08
CA VAL A 54 -4.98 3.35 -11.01
C VAL A 54 -4.42 4.76 -11.24
N LEU A 55 -3.28 5.07 -10.63
CA LEU A 55 -2.58 6.34 -10.77
C LEU A 55 -1.85 6.47 -12.12
N LYS A 56 -1.78 5.39 -12.91
CA LYS A 56 -1.03 5.32 -14.18
C LYS A 56 0.43 5.75 -14.01
N THR A 57 1.01 5.42 -12.87
CA THR A 57 2.37 5.79 -12.50
C THR A 57 3.15 4.52 -12.16
N PRO A 58 4.27 4.23 -12.84
CA PRO A 58 5.14 3.13 -12.46
C PRO A 58 5.62 3.28 -11.01
N LEU A 59 5.65 2.17 -10.26
CA LEU A 59 6.21 2.18 -8.91
C LEU A 59 7.72 2.43 -8.95
N VAL A 60 8.40 1.75 -9.84
CA VAL A 60 9.85 1.83 -10.04
C VAL A 60 10.19 1.54 -11.49
N SER A 61 11.33 1.99 -11.94
CA SER A 61 11.90 1.67 -13.24
C SER A 61 13.37 1.28 -13.13
N ARG A 62 13.84 0.43 -14.04
CA ARG A 62 15.26 0.04 -14.16
C ARG A 62 15.86 -0.41 -12.82
N ASN A 63 16.83 0.33 -12.30
CA ASN A 63 17.60 0.03 -11.09
C ASN A 63 17.13 0.83 -9.86
N GLU A 64 15.96 1.49 -9.94
CA GLU A 64 15.41 2.25 -8.83
C GLU A 64 14.99 1.34 -7.67
N ILE A 65 15.11 1.86 -6.47
CA ILE A 65 14.75 1.17 -5.23
C ILE A 65 13.35 1.58 -4.81
N LEU A 66 12.47 0.61 -4.60
CA LEU A 66 11.15 0.80 -4.00
C LEU A 66 11.18 0.43 -2.51
N THR A 67 10.72 1.35 -1.67
CA THR A 67 10.50 1.08 -0.25
C THR A 67 9.02 1.12 0.11
N ILE A 68 8.53 0.09 0.79
CA ILE A 68 7.17 0.05 1.34
C ILE A 68 7.21 0.57 2.78
N LEU A 69 6.50 1.67 3.05
CA LEU A 69 6.54 2.38 4.32
C LEU A 69 5.19 2.33 5.04
N PRO A 70 5.12 1.74 6.24
CA PRO A 70 3.93 1.85 7.07
C PRO A 70 3.77 3.28 7.62
N GLY A 71 2.61 3.90 7.46
CA GLY A 71 2.32 5.24 8.01
C GLY A 71 2.50 5.39 9.53
N PRO A 72 2.33 4.34 10.36
CA PRO A 72 2.65 4.39 11.80
C PRO A 72 4.12 4.65 12.17
N LEU A 73 5.08 4.49 11.27
CA LEU A 73 6.50 4.78 11.55
C LEU A 73 6.67 6.15 12.22
N GLU A 74 7.68 6.26 13.09
CA GLU A 74 8.05 7.55 13.69
C GLU A 74 8.48 8.55 12.61
N GLU A 75 8.26 9.84 12.87
CA GLU A 75 8.45 10.90 11.87
C GLU A 75 9.89 10.93 11.32
N LYS A 76 10.88 10.81 12.20
CA LYS A 76 12.30 10.77 11.83
C LYS A 76 12.67 9.54 10.99
N GLU A 77 12.09 8.39 11.32
CA GLU A 77 12.33 7.16 10.56
C GLU A 77 11.68 7.24 9.18
N LEU A 78 10.44 7.75 9.09
CA LEU A 78 9.78 7.98 7.82
C LEU A 78 10.58 8.91 6.91
N GLU A 79 11.10 10.00 7.48
CA GLU A 79 11.96 10.97 6.80
C GLU A 79 13.22 10.31 6.25
N GLN A 80 13.95 9.57 7.09
CA GLN A 80 15.19 8.90 6.68
C GLN A 80 14.93 7.88 5.56
N ARG A 81 13.89 7.05 5.69
CA ARG A 81 13.54 6.06 4.66
C ARG A 81 13.16 6.72 3.34
N LEU A 82 12.45 7.84 3.39
CA LEU A 82 12.12 8.59 2.19
C LEU A 82 13.35 9.24 1.54
N LEU A 83 14.36 9.62 2.30
CA LEU A 83 15.63 10.11 1.74
C LEU A 83 16.40 9.01 1.01
N ASP A 84 16.42 7.81 1.55
CA ASP A 84 17.26 6.69 1.10
C ASP A 84 16.64 5.85 -0.03
N THR A 85 15.52 6.26 -0.60
CA THR A 85 14.84 5.51 -1.66
C THR A 85 14.52 6.38 -2.88
N ASP A 86 14.41 5.75 -4.06
CA ASP A 86 13.98 6.43 -5.29
C ASP A 86 12.44 6.54 -5.35
N SER A 87 11.77 5.51 -4.85
CA SER A 87 10.31 5.43 -4.83
C SER A 87 9.81 4.84 -3.51
N ALA A 88 8.64 5.28 -3.07
CA ALA A 88 8.01 4.76 -1.87
C ALA A 88 6.51 4.57 -2.05
N ALA A 89 5.98 3.50 -1.45
CA ALA A 89 4.56 3.32 -1.25
C ALA A 89 4.24 3.41 0.24
N ILE A 90 3.59 4.50 0.65
CA ILE A 90 3.20 4.73 2.05
C ILE A 90 1.80 4.20 2.26
N MET A 91 1.69 3.14 3.03
CA MET A 91 0.43 2.47 3.36
C MET A 91 0.00 2.72 4.81
N LYS A 92 -1.23 2.32 5.17
CA LYS A 92 -1.80 2.58 6.51
C LYS A 92 -1.80 4.07 6.85
N VAL A 93 -2.11 4.90 5.88
CA VAL A 93 -2.10 6.37 5.98
C VAL A 93 -3.05 6.84 7.07
N GLY A 94 -4.34 6.54 6.96
CA GLY A 94 -5.38 6.76 7.97
C GLY A 94 -5.20 8.04 8.79
N ARG A 95 -5.08 7.89 10.11
CA ARG A 95 -4.84 8.98 11.07
C ARG A 95 -3.42 9.57 11.02
N HIS A 96 -2.50 8.96 10.26
CA HIS A 96 -1.11 9.39 10.17
C HIS A 96 -0.87 10.39 9.04
N LEU A 97 -1.89 10.69 8.23
CA LEU A 97 -1.80 11.64 7.13
C LEU A 97 -1.16 12.99 7.50
N PRO A 98 -1.53 13.67 8.62
CA PRO A 98 -0.92 14.95 8.95
C PRO A 98 0.59 14.87 9.16
N LYS A 99 1.07 13.81 9.80
CA LYS A 99 2.50 13.54 9.98
C LYS A 99 3.18 13.29 8.64
N ILE A 100 2.63 12.40 7.81
CA ILE A 100 3.18 12.06 6.49
C ILE A 100 3.29 13.32 5.62
N ARG A 101 2.26 14.17 5.60
CA ARG A 101 2.30 15.43 4.86
C ARG A 101 3.38 16.39 5.35
N ARG A 102 3.59 16.50 6.66
CA ARG A 102 4.70 17.31 7.20
C ARG A 102 6.05 16.85 6.68
N VAL A 103 6.30 15.53 6.72
CA VAL A 103 7.54 14.93 6.21
C VAL A 103 7.69 15.18 4.70
N LEU A 104 6.66 14.91 3.90
CA LEU A 104 6.71 15.14 2.46
C LEU A 104 6.99 16.61 2.13
N ARG A 105 6.38 17.54 2.87
CA ARG A 105 6.60 18.97 2.70
C ARG A 105 8.03 19.38 3.10
N HIS A 106 8.51 18.89 4.25
CA HIS A 106 9.87 19.15 4.74
C HIS A 106 10.92 18.67 3.72
N LEU A 107 10.73 17.51 3.14
CA LEU A 107 11.59 16.93 2.11
C LEU A 107 11.34 17.50 0.70
N ARG A 108 10.36 18.39 0.54
CA ARG A 108 9.92 18.93 -0.77
C ARG A 108 9.49 17.85 -1.77
N LEU A 109 8.85 16.78 -1.29
CA LEU A 109 8.40 15.64 -2.09
C LEU A 109 6.90 15.69 -2.46
N GLU A 110 6.16 16.74 -2.07
CA GLU A 110 4.72 16.84 -2.39
C GLU A 110 4.46 16.80 -3.90
N HIS A 111 5.34 17.41 -4.70
CA HIS A 111 5.20 17.47 -6.15
C HIS A 111 5.32 16.11 -6.87
N CYS A 112 5.94 15.12 -6.24
CA CYS A 112 6.09 13.75 -6.76
C CYS A 112 5.33 12.71 -5.92
N ALA A 113 4.44 13.16 -5.05
CA ALA A 113 3.58 12.34 -4.22
C ALA A 113 2.14 12.34 -4.75
N GLN A 114 1.57 11.16 -4.92
CA GLN A 114 0.20 10.95 -5.40
C GLN A 114 -0.59 10.18 -4.35
N TYR A 115 -1.81 10.67 -4.06
CA TYR A 115 -2.71 10.03 -3.12
C TYR A 115 -3.88 9.37 -3.85
N VAL A 116 -4.23 8.18 -3.41
CA VAL A 116 -5.41 7.44 -3.85
C VAL A 116 -6.08 6.75 -2.69
N GLU A 117 -7.41 6.75 -2.70
CA GLU A 117 -8.23 5.94 -1.79
C GLU A 117 -9.18 5.04 -2.56
N HIS A 118 -9.50 3.90 -1.94
CA HIS A 118 -10.38 2.87 -2.50
C HIS A 118 -9.98 2.45 -3.93
N ALA A 119 -8.67 2.35 -4.20
CA ALA A 119 -8.16 1.98 -5.52
C ALA A 119 -8.83 0.70 -6.03
N THR A 120 -9.29 0.72 -7.28
CA THR A 120 -10.04 -0.36 -7.96
C THR A 120 -11.46 -0.62 -7.43
N MET A 121 -11.93 0.14 -6.44
CA MET A 121 -13.29 0.03 -5.91
C MET A 121 -14.22 1.07 -6.59
N HIS A 122 -15.55 0.86 -6.46
CA HIS A 122 -16.55 1.75 -7.06
C HIS A 122 -16.50 3.21 -6.54
N ASN A 123 -15.99 3.40 -5.33
CA ASN A 123 -15.83 4.70 -4.68
C ASN A 123 -14.37 5.21 -4.69
N GLN A 124 -13.57 4.74 -5.66
CA GLN A 124 -12.20 5.19 -5.87
C GLN A 124 -12.11 6.71 -6.04
N GLN A 125 -11.14 7.32 -5.35
CA GLN A 125 -10.82 8.74 -5.51
C GLN A 125 -9.31 8.94 -5.63
N ILE A 126 -8.92 9.82 -6.55
CA ILE A 126 -7.54 10.32 -6.69
C ILE A 126 -7.60 11.80 -6.35
N ILE A 127 -6.87 12.22 -5.34
CA ILE A 127 -6.90 13.59 -4.84
C ILE A 127 -5.46 14.13 -4.85
N PRO A 128 -5.20 15.29 -5.47
CA PRO A 128 -3.91 15.95 -5.35
C PRO A 128 -3.54 16.14 -3.88
N ILE A 129 -2.30 15.81 -3.49
CA ILE A 129 -1.92 15.76 -2.07
C ILE A 129 -1.99 17.13 -1.41
N GLU A 130 -1.79 18.21 -2.18
CA GLU A 130 -1.95 19.58 -1.74
C GLU A 130 -3.40 19.95 -1.37
N ASN A 131 -4.38 19.31 -2.01
CA ASN A 131 -5.82 19.54 -1.79
C ASN A 131 -6.40 18.63 -0.67
N LEU A 132 -5.57 17.79 -0.07
CA LEU A 132 -6.01 16.85 0.94
C LEU A 132 -6.02 17.50 2.33
N GLU A 133 -7.10 18.19 2.68
CA GLU A 133 -7.24 18.92 3.96
C GLU A 133 -7.63 18.03 5.15
N ALA A 134 -7.99 16.78 4.90
CA ALA A 134 -8.48 15.87 5.92
C ALA A 134 -7.44 15.59 7.02
N GLN A 135 -7.90 15.52 8.27
CA GLN A 135 -7.08 15.06 9.40
C GLN A 135 -6.96 13.54 9.45
N LYS A 136 -7.89 12.84 8.82
CA LYS A 136 -7.94 11.38 8.75
C LYS A 136 -8.56 10.97 7.42
N VAL A 137 -7.98 9.94 6.82
CA VAL A 137 -8.45 9.34 5.57
C VAL A 137 -8.89 7.90 5.76
N PRO A 138 -9.61 7.31 4.79
CA PRO A 138 -10.06 5.92 4.85
C PRO A 138 -8.91 4.92 5.07
N TYR A 139 -9.27 3.72 5.57
CA TYR A 139 -8.30 2.63 5.74
C TYR A 139 -7.64 2.25 4.41
N PHE A 140 -8.43 2.14 3.34
CA PHE A 140 -7.93 1.84 2.00
C PHE A 140 -7.42 3.11 1.31
N SER A 141 -6.34 3.66 1.82
CA SER A 141 -5.65 4.80 1.23
C SER A 141 -4.15 4.57 1.17
N MET A 142 -3.53 5.13 0.14
CA MET A 142 -2.11 5.02 -0.13
C MET A 142 -1.55 6.31 -0.70
N ILE A 143 -0.29 6.59 -0.39
CA ILE A 143 0.49 7.64 -1.03
C ILE A 143 1.66 6.96 -1.76
N LEU A 144 1.76 7.19 -3.07
CA LEU A 144 2.93 6.81 -3.86
C LEU A 144 3.82 8.02 -4.06
N VAL A 145 5.10 7.86 -3.78
CA VAL A 145 6.14 8.88 -4.01
C VAL A 145 7.13 8.29 -5.01
N HIS A 146 7.39 8.99 -6.12
CA HIS A 146 8.37 8.56 -7.11
C HIS A 146 9.23 9.76 -7.54
N LYS A 147 10.45 9.86 -7.03
CA LYS A 147 11.32 11.03 -7.15
C LYS A 147 11.80 11.31 -8.58
N ASN A 148 12.01 10.24 -9.37
CA ASN A 148 12.62 10.31 -10.70
C ASN A 148 11.60 10.36 -11.84
N THR A 149 10.31 10.50 -11.56
CA THR A 149 9.31 10.57 -12.61
C THR A 149 9.29 11.94 -13.26
N GLY A 150 9.56 11.99 -14.56
CA GLY A 150 9.10 13.04 -15.43
C GLY A 150 7.56 12.99 -15.66
N TYR A 151 6.84 12.18 -14.88
CA TYR A 151 5.38 12.11 -14.83
C TYR A 151 4.87 13.20 -13.89
N SER A 152 4.91 14.43 -14.34
CA SER A 152 4.16 15.52 -13.76
C SER A 152 2.68 15.16 -13.77
N SER A 153 1.97 15.46 -12.70
CA SER A 153 0.51 15.30 -12.52
C SER A 153 -0.35 16.00 -13.60
N ASN A 154 0.25 16.57 -14.61
CA ASN A 154 -0.38 17.30 -15.72
C ASN A 154 -0.62 16.46 -16.97
N GLY A 155 -0.48 15.17 -16.95
CA GLY A 155 -0.50 14.26 -18.12
C GLY A 155 -1.75 13.42 -18.31
N VAL A 156 -2.93 13.88 -17.88
CA VAL A 156 -4.21 13.30 -18.35
C VAL A 156 -4.93 14.36 -19.16
N LYS A 157 -4.63 14.37 -20.47
CA LYS A 157 -5.55 14.91 -21.49
C LYS A 157 -6.45 13.78 -21.97
#